data_940ea96e2d778c67087c1ea8ad80cbc2
#
_entry.id   940ea96e2d778c67087c1ea8ad80cbc2
#
_cell.length_a   1.000
_cell.length_b   1.000
_cell.length_c   1.000
_cell.angle_alpha   90.00
_cell.angle_beta   90.00
_cell.angle_gamma   90.00
#
_symmetry.space_group_name_H-M   'P 1'
#
loop_
_entity.id
_entity.type
_entity.pdbx_description
1 polymer ?
#
loop_
_entity_poly.entity_id
_entity_poly.type
_entity_poly.pdbx_seq_one_letter_code
_entity_poly.pdbx_strand_id
1 'polypeptide(L)'
;MFERLKQQFSTLRSRADFHALRIVRQSGEHCRVRRNVAEPPFFSSDLGAMLSVRIDGVEAYAATSDLSTEGLQRALDLAEARARLIAPHNLVDARVAPPQGRAEYRSPGLDTPLPGIAERIELLREESASVPTDPRLVNWTLLLSVNRHEQLYLNSAGAEHWQELQFVYPGASVTAFDGHDSQTRSFGGYHGGQQGGAEVIQRLGLRGSAPRVADEALQLLLAPNTPEGPRDLLLMPEQMMLQIHESIGHPLELDRILGDERNYAGTSFIRQEDFGHYQYGSALLNVSFDPGIPEELASYGHDDDGSAAQKTLLIEKGLLLRPLGGALSQQRSGLPGVANSRACSWNRAPIDRMANLNIEPGDQRLEQLVAGIERGILMTTNRSWSIDDARNKFQFGCEWGQLIENGELKGVVKNPNYRGISASFWRSLAAVGDASTFEVLGTPFCGKGEPNQVVRVGHASPACVFSQVDVFGGAA
;
A
#
# COMPACT_ATOMS: atom_id res chain seq x y z
N MET A 1 -22.82 18.59 5.50
CA MET A 1 -22.98 17.34 6.27
C MET A 1 -22.13 17.37 7.53
N PHE A 2 -20.83 17.52 7.43
CA PHE A 2 -19.91 17.43 8.58
C PHE A 2 -20.16 18.49 9.67
N GLU A 3 -20.50 19.73 9.34
CA GLU A 3 -20.85 20.76 10.35
C GLU A 3 -22.03 20.33 11.23
N ARG A 4 -23.06 19.71 10.64
CA ARG A 4 -24.18 19.16 11.42
C ARG A 4 -23.69 18.04 12.36
N LEU A 5 -22.80 17.16 11.89
CA LEU A 5 -22.28 16.05 12.68
C LEU A 5 -21.38 16.52 13.83
N LYS A 6 -20.61 17.60 13.64
CA LYS A 6 -19.88 18.27 14.75
C LYS A 6 -20.84 18.77 15.84
N GLN A 7 -21.95 19.45 15.44
CA GLN A 7 -22.97 19.89 16.38
C GLN A 7 -23.65 18.69 17.10
N GLN A 8 -23.99 17.64 16.37
CA GLN A 8 -24.56 16.44 16.96
C GLN A 8 -23.59 15.79 17.97
N PHE A 9 -22.29 15.66 17.62
CA PHE A 9 -21.29 15.12 18.54
C PHE A 9 -21.22 15.88 19.85
N SER A 10 -21.30 17.22 19.82
CA SER A 10 -21.28 18.04 21.04
C SER A 10 -22.49 17.86 21.95
N THR A 11 -23.58 17.27 21.44
CA THR A 11 -24.79 17.00 22.22
C THR A 11 -24.85 15.56 22.79
N LEU A 12 -23.97 14.68 22.34
CA LEU A 12 -23.90 13.30 22.84
C LEU A 12 -23.56 13.28 24.35
N ARG A 13 -24.19 12.37 25.04
CA ARG A 13 -23.97 12.17 26.48
C ARG A 13 -23.17 10.90 26.71
N SER A 14 -22.04 11.02 27.33
CA SER A 14 -21.16 9.89 27.67
C SER A 14 -20.79 9.90 29.14
N ARG A 15 -20.58 8.69 29.71
CA ARG A 15 -20.00 8.47 31.04
C ARG A 15 -18.58 7.87 30.94
N ALA A 16 -18.04 7.78 29.72
CA ALA A 16 -16.69 7.31 29.48
C ALA A 16 -15.66 8.41 29.83
N ASP A 17 -14.47 7.99 30.22
CA ASP A 17 -13.32 8.89 30.44
C ASP A 17 -12.91 9.59 29.15
N PHE A 18 -13.09 8.90 28.03
CA PHE A 18 -12.84 9.38 26.69
C PHE A 18 -13.84 8.78 25.70
N HIS A 19 -14.29 9.58 24.74
CA HIS A 19 -15.04 9.08 23.60
C HIS A 19 -14.63 9.82 22.32
N ALA A 20 -14.73 9.13 21.19
CA ALA A 20 -14.43 9.65 19.88
C ALA A 20 -15.49 9.21 18.85
N LEU A 21 -15.62 10.02 17.80
CA LEU A 21 -16.47 9.76 16.65
C LEU A 21 -15.62 9.85 15.39
N ARG A 22 -15.53 8.77 14.62
CA ARG A 22 -14.94 8.74 13.30
C ARG A 22 -16.01 8.48 12.26
N ILE A 23 -16.22 9.44 11.35
CA ILE A 23 -17.18 9.36 10.26
C ILE A 23 -16.39 9.16 8.97
N VAL A 24 -16.80 8.21 8.15
CA VAL A 24 -16.16 7.93 6.86
C VAL A 24 -17.20 7.89 5.77
N ARG A 25 -16.97 8.64 4.70
CA ARG A 25 -17.69 8.57 3.43
C ARG A 25 -16.73 8.11 2.35
N GLN A 26 -17.09 7.05 1.66
CA GLN A 26 -16.33 6.51 0.53
C GLN A 26 -17.19 6.47 -0.71
N SER A 27 -16.58 6.73 -1.88
CA SER A 27 -17.22 6.50 -3.16
C SER A 27 -16.20 6.02 -4.19
N GLY A 28 -16.66 5.25 -5.16
CA GLY A 28 -15.84 4.73 -6.24
C GLY A 28 -16.55 4.81 -7.58
N GLU A 29 -15.78 5.12 -8.62
CA GLU A 29 -16.21 5.13 -10.01
C GLU A 29 -15.21 4.32 -10.83
N HIS A 30 -15.66 3.28 -11.52
CA HIS A 30 -14.80 2.34 -12.22
C HIS A 30 -15.24 2.20 -13.68
N CYS A 31 -14.36 2.59 -14.60
CA CYS A 31 -14.53 2.44 -16.03
C CYS A 31 -13.59 1.35 -16.54
N ARG A 32 -14.08 0.51 -17.47
CA ARG A 32 -13.33 -0.59 -18.03
C ARG A 32 -13.67 -0.80 -19.51
N VAL A 33 -12.65 -1.02 -20.30
CA VAL A 33 -12.78 -1.44 -21.70
C VAL A 33 -11.99 -2.72 -21.89
N ARG A 34 -12.64 -3.74 -22.44
CA ARG A 34 -12.04 -5.02 -22.73
C ARG A 34 -12.19 -5.35 -24.21
N ARG A 35 -11.09 -5.59 -24.92
CA ARG A 35 -11.07 -5.93 -26.34
C ARG A 35 -11.96 -4.97 -27.16
N ASN A 36 -11.74 -3.67 -26.97
CA ASN A 36 -12.48 -2.56 -27.61
C ASN A 36 -13.97 -2.43 -27.20
N VAL A 37 -14.46 -3.27 -26.30
CA VAL A 37 -15.84 -3.21 -25.80
C VAL A 37 -15.85 -2.55 -24.41
N ALA A 38 -16.60 -1.46 -24.29
CA ALA A 38 -16.82 -0.84 -22.99
C ALA A 38 -17.73 -1.73 -22.12
N GLU A 39 -17.29 -2.02 -20.91
CA GLU A 39 -18.12 -2.67 -19.90
C GLU A 39 -18.98 -1.61 -19.19
N PRO A 40 -20.14 -1.98 -18.62
CA PRO A 40 -20.95 -1.05 -17.82
C PRO A 40 -20.09 -0.47 -16.68
N PRO A 41 -20.06 0.86 -16.48
CA PRO A 41 -19.34 1.45 -15.38
C PRO A 41 -19.94 1.03 -14.05
N PHE A 42 -19.06 0.79 -13.06
CA PHE A 42 -19.47 0.43 -11.71
C PHE A 42 -19.29 1.61 -10.76
N PHE A 43 -20.29 1.82 -9.88
CA PHE A 43 -20.30 2.86 -8.88
C PHE A 43 -20.50 2.26 -7.48
N SER A 44 -19.78 2.79 -6.51
CA SER A 44 -19.96 2.43 -5.11
C SER A 44 -20.09 3.68 -4.25
N SER A 45 -20.86 3.58 -3.15
CA SER A 45 -20.97 4.63 -2.14
C SER A 45 -21.26 4.00 -0.79
N ASP A 46 -20.53 4.44 0.23
CA ASP A 46 -20.72 4.01 1.61
C ASP A 46 -20.52 5.18 2.56
N LEU A 47 -21.29 5.20 3.67
CA LEU A 47 -21.25 6.25 4.68
C LEU A 47 -21.68 5.70 6.03
N GLY A 48 -20.88 5.96 7.05
CA GLY A 48 -21.21 5.59 8.41
C GLY A 48 -20.24 6.18 9.43
N ALA A 49 -20.42 5.79 10.67
CA ALA A 49 -19.66 6.29 11.79
C ALA A 49 -19.29 5.18 12.78
N MET A 50 -18.18 5.34 13.45
CA MET A 50 -17.76 4.56 14.60
C MET A 50 -17.65 5.45 15.83
N LEU A 51 -18.26 5.05 16.93
CA LEU A 51 -18.08 5.61 18.26
C LEU A 51 -17.12 4.69 19.02
N SER A 52 -16.01 5.26 19.51
CA SER A 52 -15.06 4.58 20.38
C SER A 52 -15.11 5.19 21.78
N VAL A 53 -14.96 4.39 22.80
CA VAL A 53 -14.96 4.82 24.21
C VAL A 53 -13.81 4.18 24.96
N ARG A 54 -13.31 4.88 26.00
CA ARG A 54 -12.40 4.33 27.00
C ARG A 54 -12.99 4.54 28.39
N ILE A 55 -13.07 3.46 29.16
CA ILE A 55 -13.58 3.46 30.54
C ILE A 55 -12.59 2.65 31.37
N ASP A 56 -11.93 3.28 32.36
CA ASP A 56 -10.95 2.64 33.24
C ASP A 56 -9.86 1.84 32.48
N GLY A 57 -9.38 2.39 31.34
CA GLY A 57 -8.37 1.74 30.50
C GLY A 57 -8.90 0.64 29.57
N VAL A 58 -10.20 0.41 29.56
CA VAL A 58 -10.85 -0.53 28.62
C VAL A 58 -11.37 0.22 27.42
N GLU A 59 -10.93 -0.17 26.22
CA GLU A 59 -11.43 0.38 24.96
C GLU A 59 -12.52 -0.52 24.35
N ALA A 60 -13.58 0.11 23.88
CA ALA A 60 -14.62 -0.56 23.09
C ALA A 60 -15.21 0.39 22.07
N TYR A 61 -15.89 -0.18 21.08
CA TYR A 61 -16.48 0.60 20.00
C TYR A 61 -17.81 0.01 19.51
N ALA A 62 -18.59 0.85 18.84
CA ALA A 62 -19.75 0.46 18.07
C ALA A 62 -19.89 1.33 16.82
N ALA A 63 -20.36 0.73 15.74
CA ALA A 63 -20.50 1.40 14.45
C ALA A 63 -21.98 1.50 14.04
N THR A 64 -22.33 2.54 13.28
CA THR A 64 -23.68 2.78 12.79
C THR A 64 -23.68 3.50 11.44
N SER A 65 -24.63 3.17 10.58
CA SER A 65 -24.98 3.94 9.38
C SER A 65 -26.10 4.97 9.65
N ASP A 66 -26.73 4.92 10.83
CA ASP A 66 -27.71 5.91 11.26
C ASP A 66 -26.99 7.12 11.88
N LEU A 67 -26.79 8.17 11.08
CA LEU A 67 -26.12 9.40 11.48
C LEU A 67 -27.08 10.46 12.09
N SER A 68 -28.26 10.06 12.53
CA SER A 68 -29.11 10.89 13.39
C SER A 68 -28.49 11.03 14.79
N THR A 69 -28.87 12.06 15.55
CA THR A 69 -28.39 12.22 16.93
C THR A 69 -28.74 10.98 17.77
N GLU A 70 -29.94 10.45 17.59
CA GLU A 70 -30.42 9.23 18.27
C GLU A 70 -29.63 7.98 17.84
N GLY A 71 -29.27 7.86 16.55
CA GLY A 71 -28.45 6.76 16.03
C GLY A 71 -27.03 6.79 16.58
N LEU A 72 -26.40 7.96 16.60
CA LEU A 72 -25.07 8.16 17.19
C LEU A 72 -25.09 7.90 18.71
N GLN A 73 -26.13 8.38 19.44
CA GLN A 73 -26.25 8.13 20.88
C GLN A 73 -26.40 6.63 21.17
N ARG A 74 -27.26 5.92 20.42
CA ARG A 74 -27.40 4.45 20.60
C ARG A 74 -26.08 3.72 20.37
N ALA A 75 -25.29 4.13 19.37
CA ALA A 75 -23.98 3.52 19.12
C ALA A 75 -23.00 3.83 20.26
N LEU A 76 -22.99 5.05 20.80
CA LEU A 76 -22.19 5.42 21.97
C LEU A 76 -22.57 4.61 23.21
N ASP A 77 -23.87 4.50 23.52
CA ASP A 77 -24.37 3.72 24.65
C ASP A 77 -23.99 2.23 24.52
N LEU A 78 -24.02 1.69 23.30
CA LEU A 78 -23.59 0.33 23.01
C LEU A 78 -22.09 0.13 23.21
N ALA A 79 -21.27 1.09 22.77
CA ALA A 79 -19.83 1.05 22.99
C ALA A 79 -19.49 1.08 24.49
N GLU A 80 -20.16 1.95 25.28
CA GLU A 80 -20.02 1.98 26.74
C GLU A 80 -20.46 0.67 27.43
N ALA A 81 -21.58 0.09 26.98
CA ALA A 81 -22.02 -1.19 27.50
C ALA A 81 -21.02 -2.31 27.22
N ARG A 82 -20.44 -2.34 26.02
CA ARG A 82 -19.37 -3.27 25.65
C ARG A 82 -18.12 -3.09 26.52
N ALA A 83 -17.67 -1.85 26.72
CA ALA A 83 -16.51 -1.58 27.57
C ALA A 83 -16.69 -2.15 28.97
N ARG A 84 -17.87 -1.93 29.60
CA ARG A 84 -18.17 -2.48 30.91
C ARG A 84 -18.26 -4.01 30.91
N LEU A 85 -18.80 -4.62 29.85
CA LEU A 85 -18.91 -6.06 29.71
C LEU A 85 -17.57 -6.77 29.62
N ILE A 86 -16.63 -6.20 28.84
CA ILE A 86 -15.30 -6.79 28.64
C ILE A 86 -14.29 -6.44 29.73
N ALA A 87 -14.58 -5.46 30.58
CA ALA A 87 -13.66 -4.99 31.62
C ALA A 87 -13.05 -6.10 32.50
N PRO A 88 -13.84 -7.12 32.97
CA PRO A 88 -13.27 -8.22 33.78
C PRO A 88 -12.29 -9.11 33.01
N HIS A 89 -12.27 -9.05 31.69
CA HIS A 89 -11.46 -9.87 30.79
C HIS A 89 -10.44 -9.05 29.99
N ASN A 90 -10.32 -7.76 30.29
CA ASN A 90 -9.42 -6.86 29.57
C ASN A 90 -7.96 -7.21 29.81
N LEU A 91 -7.21 -7.42 28.73
CA LEU A 91 -5.78 -7.74 28.78
C LEU A 91 -4.89 -6.54 28.43
N VAL A 92 -5.48 -5.47 27.92
CA VAL A 92 -4.76 -4.32 27.36
C VAL A 92 -5.24 -3.03 28.02
N ASP A 93 -4.32 -2.31 28.67
CA ASP A 93 -4.59 -0.96 29.16
C ASP A 93 -4.53 0.05 27.98
N ALA A 94 -5.68 0.61 27.62
CA ALA A 94 -5.82 1.56 26.52
C ALA A 94 -5.73 3.04 26.98
N ARG A 95 -5.14 3.36 28.11
CA ARG A 95 -4.94 4.74 28.58
C ARG A 95 -3.88 5.46 27.79
N VAL A 96 -4.17 5.77 26.54
CA VAL A 96 -3.33 6.55 25.63
C VAL A 96 -3.73 8.03 25.71
N ALA A 97 -2.75 8.93 25.64
CA ALA A 97 -3.00 10.37 25.58
C ALA A 97 -3.85 10.71 24.35
N PRO A 98 -5.01 11.37 24.51
CA PRO A 98 -5.89 11.66 23.39
C PRO A 98 -5.29 12.76 22.50
N PRO A 99 -5.45 12.64 21.16
CA PRO A 99 -5.09 13.73 20.26
C PRO A 99 -5.98 14.95 20.49
N GLN A 100 -5.45 16.14 20.17
CA GLN A 100 -6.12 17.43 20.38
C GLN A 100 -5.92 18.33 19.16
N GLY A 101 -6.67 19.41 19.10
CA GLY A 101 -6.50 20.46 18.10
C GLY A 101 -7.26 20.20 16.80
N ARG A 102 -7.16 21.17 15.88
CA ARG A 102 -7.81 21.13 14.57
C ARG A 102 -6.80 20.94 13.48
N ALA A 103 -7.14 20.09 12.52
CA ALA A 103 -6.32 19.84 11.36
C ALA A 103 -7.14 19.44 10.13
N GLU A 104 -6.61 19.79 8.97
CA GLU A 104 -7.19 19.46 7.68
C GLU A 104 -6.10 18.87 6.78
N TYR A 105 -6.46 17.87 6.00
CA TYR A 105 -5.62 17.34 4.93
C TYR A 105 -6.45 17.14 3.67
N ARG A 106 -5.92 17.54 2.52
CA ARG A 106 -6.55 17.33 1.22
C ARG A 106 -5.53 16.75 0.24
N SER A 107 -5.95 15.75 -0.53
CA SER A 107 -5.15 15.25 -1.67
C SER A 107 -4.85 16.37 -2.66
N PRO A 108 -3.69 16.36 -3.33
CA PRO A 108 -3.45 17.26 -4.45
C PRO A 108 -4.48 17.02 -5.57
N GLY A 109 -4.70 18.02 -6.42
CA GLY A 109 -5.52 17.88 -7.62
C GLY A 109 -7.03 17.76 -7.41
N LEU A 110 -7.54 17.84 -6.17
CA LEU A 110 -8.98 17.79 -5.87
C LEU A 110 -9.79 18.89 -6.57
N ASP A 111 -9.20 20.05 -6.77
CA ASP A 111 -9.83 21.19 -7.43
C ASP A 111 -9.72 21.11 -8.98
N THR A 112 -9.01 20.12 -9.52
CA THR A 112 -8.93 19.86 -10.95
C THR A 112 -10.03 18.88 -11.35
N PRO A 113 -11.02 19.27 -12.17
CA PRO A 113 -12.11 18.40 -12.56
C PRO A 113 -11.60 17.14 -13.27
N LEU A 114 -12.09 15.98 -12.85
CA LEU A 114 -11.86 14.74 -13.56
C LEU A 114 -12.73 14.70 -14.82
N PRO A 115 -12.26 14.08 -15.92
CA PRO A 115 -13.11 13.82 -17.08
C PRO A 115 -14.39 13.07 -16.67
N GLY A 116 -15.49 13.39 -17.34
CA GLY A 116 -16.77 12.68 -17.13
C GLY A 116 -16.68 11.19 -17.49
N ILE A 117 -17.65 10.39 -17.06
CA ILE A 117 -17.66 8.93 -17.33
C ILE A 117 -17.57 8.62 -18.81
N ALA A 118 -18.31 9.35 -19.67
CA ALA A 118 -18.27 9.17 -21.12
C ALA A 118 -16.88 9.46 -21.70
N GLU A 119 -16.23 10.54 -21.24
CA GLU A 119 -14.88 10.92 -21.67
C GLU A 119 -13.82 9.90 -21.22
N ARG A 120 -13.95 9.37 -20.00
CA ARG A 120 -13.07 8.30 -19.50
C ARG A 120 -13.23 7.01 -20.32
N ILE A 121 -14.45 6.63 -20.63
CA ILE A 121 -14.72 5.45 -21.47
C ILE A 121 -14.12 5.66 -22.86
N GLU A 122 -14.28 6.85 -23.47
CA GLU A 122 -13.72 7.13 -24.79
C GLU A 122 -12.19 7.10 -24.77
N LEU A 123 -11.54 7.70 -23.75
CA LEU A 123 -10.12 7.59 -23.53
C LEU A 123 -9.64 6.12 -23.47
N LEU A 124 -10.34 5.27 -22.72
CA LEU A 124 -10.02 3.85 -22.63
C LEU A 124 -10.27 3.10 -23.95
N ARG A 125 -11.29 3.49 -24.75
CA ARG A 125 -11.56 2.91 -26.07
C ARG A 125 -10.48 3.28 -27.08
N GLU A 126 -10.07 4.55 -27.14
CA GLU A 126 -8.97 5.02 -27.97
C GLU A 126 -7.69 4.23 -27.66
N GLU A 127 -7.36 4.10 -26.38
CA GLU A 127 -6.17 3.36 -25.93
C GLU A 127 -6.31 1.85 -26.20
N SER A 128 -7.50 1.26 -26.01
CA SER A 128 -7.77 -0.13 -26.35
C SER A 128 -7.64 -0.41 -27.84
N ALA A 129 -8.07 0.53 -28.69
CA ALA A 129 -7.97 0.41 -30.15
C ALA A 129 -6.53 0.55 -30.68
N SER A 130 -5.61 1.08 -29.87
CA SER A 130 -4.19 1.20 -30.23
C SER A 130 -3.39 -0.11 -30.06
N VAL A 131 -3.98 -1.14 -29.43
CA VAL A 131 -3.37 -2.48 -29.34
C VAL A 131 -3.14 -3.03 -30.74
N PRO A 132 -1.92 -3.50 -31.10
CA PRO A 132 -1.62 -4.02 -32.42
C PRO A 132 -2.53 -5.19 -32.84
N THR A 133 -2.81 -5.30 -34.12
CA THR A 133 -3.54 -6.44 -34.67
C THR A 133 -2.57 -7.62 -34.83
N ASP A 134 -2.56 -8.52 -33.84
CA ASP A 134 -1.80 -9.77 -33.88
C ASP A 134 -2.70 -10.91 -33.34
N PRO A 135 -2.84 -12.05 -34.04
CA PRO A 135 -3.70 -13.15 -33.62
C PRO A 135 -3.29 -13.78 -32.30
N ARG A 136 -2.06 -13.58 -31.87
CA ARG A 136 -1.55 -14.06 -30.57
C ARG A 136 -2.01 -13.17 -29.40
N LEU A 137 -2.44 -11.93 -29.63
CA LEU A 137 -3.01 -11.06 -28.60
C LEU A 137 -4.46 -11.46 -28.35
N VAL A 138 -4.67 -12.32 -27.35
CA VAL A 138 -5.97 -12.95 -27.09
C VAL A 138 -6.87 -12.17 -26.15
N ASN A 139 -6.30 -11.35 -25.27
CA ASN A 139 -7.07 -10.53 -24.33
C ASN A 139 -6.30 -9.24 -23.96
N TRP A 140 -7.06 -8.15 -23.83
CA TRP A 140 -6.54 -6.90 -23.24
C TRP A 140 -7.66 -6.16 -22.51
N THR A 141 -7.26 -5.47 -21.47
CA THR A 141 -8.16 -4.73 -20.60
C THR A 141 -7.53 -3.40 -20.21
N LEU A 142 -8.27 -2.33 -20.39
CA LEU A 142 -7.94 -0.98 -19.93
C LEU A 142 -8.89 -0.62 -18.79
N LEU A 143 -8.38 0.03 -17.75
CA LEU A 143 -9.19 0.49 -16.63
C LEU A 143 -8.80 1.90 -16.20
N LEU A 144 -9.79 2.62 -15.69
CA LEU A 144 -9.60 3.89 -15.01
C LEU A 144 -10.58 3.95 -13.84
N SER A 145 -10.05 3.84 -12.63
CA SER A 145 -10.83 3.90 -11.41
C SER A 145 -10.52 5.18 -10.65
N VAL A 146 -11.56 5.77 -10.06
CA VAL A 146 -11.44 6.92 -9.16
C VAL A 146 -12.13 6.58 -7.86
N ASN A 147 -11.42 6.70 -6.75
CA ASN A 147 -11.98 6.53 -5.43
C ASN A 147 -11.84 7.83 -4.63
N ARG A 148 -12.87 8.15 -3.86
CA ARG A 148 -12.85 9.26 -2.91
C ARG A 148 -13.08 8.76 -1.50
N HIS A 149 -12.40 9.37 -0.55
CA HIS A 149 -12.52 9.08 0.86
C HIS A 149 -12.54 10.39 1.63
N GLU A 150 -13.62 10.66 2.33
CA GLU A 150 -13.72 11.76 3.27
C GLU A 150 -13.84 11.23 4.68
N GLN A 151 -13.11 11.81 5.61
CA GLN A 151 -13.13 11.43 7.00
C GLN A 151 -13.20 12.66 7.91
N LEU A 152 -14.04 12.56 8.94
CA LEU A 152 -14.06 13.48 10.07
C LEU A 152 -13.82 12.68 11.35
N TYR A 153 -12.80 13.06 12.10
CA TYR A 153 -12.51 12.55 13.43
C TYR A 153 -12.75 13.65 14.48
N LEU A 154 -13.54 13.30 15.50
CA LEU A 154 -13.85 14.17 16.63
C LEU A 154 -13.62 13.40 17.92
N ASN A 155 -13.16 14.06 19.00
CA ASN A 155 -13.10 13.41 20.31
C ASN A 155 -13.45 14.37 21.46
N SER A 156 -13.68 13.80 22.64
CA SER A 156 -14.02 14.52 23.85
C SER A 156 -12.89 15.40 24.42
N ALA A 157 -11.66 15.22 23.94
CA ALA A 157 -10.50 16.04 24.32
C ALA A 157 -10.28 17.25 23.40
N GLY A 158 -11.15 17.48 22.40
CA GLY A 158 -11.14 18.63 21.52
C GLY A 158 -10.38 18.47 20.21
N ALA A 159 -10.13 17.25 19.77
CA ALA A 159 -9.65 17.03 18.40
C ALA A 159 -10.79 17.19 17.38
N GLU A 160 -10.46 17.84 16.26
CA GLU A 160 -11.29 17.98 15.07
C GLU A 160 -10.41 17.87 13.84
N HIS A 161 -10.35 16.67 13.25
CA HIS A 161 -9.52 16.41 12.08
C HIS A 161 -10.41 16.05 10.89
N TRP A 162 -10.25 16.76 9.79
CA TRP A 162 -10.94 16.49 8.55
C TRP A 162 -9.95 16.16 7.45
N GLN A 163 -10.26 15.12 6.66
CA GLN A 163 -9.43 14.68 5.56
C GLN A 163 -10.28 14.38 4.32
N GLU A 164 -9.82 14.82 3.15
CA GLU A 164 -10.43 14.54 1.86
C GLU A 164 -9.39 13.99 0.91
N LEU A 165 -9.55 12.72 0.53
CA LEU A 165 -8.60 11.98 -0.28
C LEU A 165 -9.24 11.57 -1.60
N GLN A 166 -8.51 11.73 -2.71
CA GLN A 166 -8.89 11.24 -4.02
C GLN A 166 -7.77 10.42 -4.62
N PHE A 167 -8.13 9.28 -5.18
CA PHE A 167 -7.20 8.29 -5.74
C PHE A 167 -7.60 8.00 -7.17
N VAL A 168 -6.63 8.02 -8.08
CA VAL A 168 -6.83 7.72 -9.50
C VAL A 168 -5.94 6.54 -9.88
N TYR A 169 -6.54 5.50 -10.45
CA TYR A 169 -5.89 4.24 -10.83
C TYR A 169 -6.08 3.98 -12.33
N PRO A 170 -5.16 4.43 -13.18
CA PRO A 170 -5.11 4.00 -14.57
C PRO A 170 -4.42 2.62 -14.66
N GLY A 171 -4.83 1.80 -15.63
CA GLY A 171 -4.17 0.52 -15.83
C GLY A 171 -4.49 -0.11 -17.18
N ALA A 172 -3.53 -0.90 -17.66
CA ALA A 172 -3.65 -1.72 -18.86
C ALA A 172 -3.09 -3.11 -18.60
N SER A 173 -3.66 -4.13 -19.19
CA SER A 173 -3.15 -5.50 -19.16
C SER A 173 -3.40 -6.16 -20.49
N VAL A 174 -2.38 -6.81 -21.05
CA VAL A 174 -2.46 -7.52 -22.32
C VAL A 174 -1.90 -8.91 -22.15
N THR A 175 -2.62 -9.90 -22.68
CA THR A 175 -2.24 -11.32 -22.69
C THR A 175 -2.01 -11.77 -24.13
N ALA A 176 -0.81 -12.30 -24.35
CA ALA A 176 -0.43 -13.00 -25.57
C ALA A 176 -0.44 -14.53 -25.36
N PHE A 177 -0.85 -15.28 -26.39
CA PHE A 177 -0.90 -16.76 -26.39
C PHE A 177 -0.57 -17.28 -27.77
N ASP A 178 0.29 -18.29 -27.87
CA ASP A 178 0.75 -18.87 -29.15
C ASP A 178 0.22 -20.30 -29.42
N GLY A 179 -0.68 -20.78 -28.56
CA GLY A 179 -1.19 -22.16 -28.61
C GLY A 179 -0.55 -23.08 -27.56
N HIS A 180 0.58 -22.69 -26.98
CA HIS A 180 1.33 -23.48 -25.99
C HIS A 180 1.63 -22.68 -24.74
N ASP A 181 2.10 -21.43 -24.88
CA ASP A 181 2.49 -20.54 -23.77
C ASP A 181 1.60 -19.30 -23.72
N SER A 182 1.41 -18.78 -22.54
CA SER A 182 0.63 -17.56 -22.25
C SER A 182 1.44 -16.58 -21.44
N GLN A 183 1.68 -15.41 -21.98
CA GLN A 183 2.39 -14.32 -21.32
C GLN A 183 1.52 -13.08 -21.17
N THR A 184 1.59 -12.46 -20.01
CA THR A 184 0.82 -11.25 -19.70
C THR A 184 1.80 -10.14 -19.30
N ARG A 185 1.55 -8.96 -19.81
CA ARG A 185 2.18 -7.72 -19.35
C ARG A 185 1.13 -6.73 -18.90
N SER A 186 1.46 -6.01 -17.85
CA SER A 186 0.58 -5.00 -17.27
C SER A 186 1.29 -3.67 -17.05
N PHE A 187 0.48 -2.64 -16.88
CA PHE A 187 0.86 -1.28 -16.52
C PHE A 187 -0.17 -0.77 -15.50
N GLY A 188 0.28 -0.16 -14.40
CA GLY A 188 -0.60 0.40 -13.39
C GLY A 188 -1.51 -0.65 -12.74
N GLY A 189 -2.82 -0.35 -12.64
CA GLY A 189 -3.79 -1.27 -12.06
C GLY A 189 -3.57 -1.51 -10.57
N TYR A 190 -3.17 -2.71 -10.20
CA TYR A 190 -2.94 -3.11 -8.81
C TYR A 190 -1.67 -2.53 -8.19
N HIS A 191 -0.72 -2.09 -9.00
CA HIS A 191 0.58 -1.59 -8.58
C HIS A 191 0.76 -0.11 -8.88
N GLY A 192 -0.17 0.47 -9.61
CA GLY A 192 -0.14 1.88 -9.99
C GLY A 192 -1.41 2.58 -9.54
N GLY A 193 -1.25 3.77 -9.06
CA GLY A 193 -2.32 4.64 -8.62
C GLY A 193 -1.73 5.69 -7.70
N GLN A 194 -2.29 6.87 -7.73
CA GLN A 194 -1.77 7.97 -6.94
C GLN A 194 -2.92 8.82 -6.40
N GLN A 195 -2.63 9.55 -5.33
CA GLN A 195 -3.48 10.66 -4.94
C GLN A 195 -3.36 11.79 -5.96
N GLY A 196 -4.49 12.37 -6.34
CA GLY A 196 -4.50 13.45 -7.31
C GLY A 196 -5.83 13.58 -8.04
N GLY A 197 -5.82 14.42 -9.09
CA GLY A 197 -6.92 14.66 -10.00
C GLY A 197 -6.66 14.07 -11.40
N ALA A 198 -7.13 14.79 -12.44
CA ALA A 198 -6.97 14.36 -13.83
C ALA A 198 -5.51 14.25 -14.28
N GLU A 199 -4.61 15.00 -13.68
CA GLU A 199 -3.17 15.00 -13.98
C GLU A 199 -2.50 13.64 -13.74
N VAL A 200 -3.05 12.82 -12.83
CA VAL A 200 -2.53 11.47 -12.55
C VAL A 200 -2.59 10.58 -13.79
N ILE A 201 -3.65 10.72 -14.62
CA ILE A 201 -3.82 9.94 -15.85
C ILE A 201 -2.64 10.17 -16.82
N GLN A 202 -2.22 11.43 -16.94
CA GLN A 202 -1.09 11.80 -17.79
C GLN A 202 0.25 11.47 -17.12
N ARG A 203 0.41 11.80 -15.83
CA ARG A 203 1.65 11.59 -15.07
C ARG A 203 2.05 10.11 -15.04
N LEU A 204 1.10 9.20 -14.88
CA LEU A 204 1.34 7.76 -14.92
C LEU A 204 1.44 7.20 -16.34
N GLY A 205 1.12 7.97 -17.40
CA GLY A 205 1.32 7.57 -18.78
C GLY A 205 0.34 6.50 -19.29
N LEU A 206 -0.96 6.65 -19.01
CA LEU A 206 -1.96 5.72 -19.53
C LEU A 206 -1.97 5.68 -21.07
N ARG A 207 -1.83 6.85 -21.74
CA ARG A 207 -1.75 6.91 -23.20
C ARG A 207 -0.45 6.29 -23.71
N GLY A 208 -0.56 5.36 -24.67
CA GLY A 208 0.57 4.61 -25.20
C GLY A 208 0.99 3.40 -24.36
N SER A 209 0.34 3.16 -23.21
CA SER A 209 0.64 2.00 -22.37
C SER A 209 0.19 0.68 -23.01
N ALA A 210 -0.98 0.65 -23.67
CA ALA A 210 -1.53 -0.58 -24.23
C ALA A 210 -0.69 -1.16 -25.38
N PRO A 211 -0.28 -0.41 -26.41
CA PRO A 211 0.60 -0.94 -27.44
C PRO A 211 1.97 -1.37 -26.88
N ARG A 212 2.55 -0.62 -25.93
CA ARG A 212 3.80 -0.98 -25.29
C ARG A 212 3.73 -2.33 -24.59
N VAL A 213 2.75 -2.53 -23.68
CA VAL A 213 2.62 -3.80 -22.96
C VAL A 213 2.18 -4.95 -23.88
N ALA A 214 1.52 -4.66 -25.03
CA ALA A 214 1.23 -5.66 -26.04
C ALA A 214 2.49 -6.16 -26.75
N ASP A 215 3.37 -5.25 -27.15
CA ASP A 215 4.65 -5.60 -27.75
C ASP A 215 5.54 -6.38 -26.78
N GLU A 216 5.58 -5.97 -25.52
CA GLU A 216 6.31 -6.66 -24.45
C GLU A 216 5.74 -8.08 -24.22
N ALA A 217 4.41 -8.26 -24.21
CA ALA A 217 3.79 -9.59 -24.08
C ALA A 217 4.14 -10.52 -25.24
N LEU A 218 4.19 -10.00 -26.47
CA LEU A 218 4.63 -10.75 -27.65
C LEU A 218 6.13 -11.12 -27.58
N GLN A 219 6.97 -10.22 -27.08
CA GLN A 219 8.40 -10.51 -26.85
C GLN A 219 8.59 -11.64 -25.84
N LEU A 220 7.82 -11.64 -24.75
CA LEU A 220 7.87 -12.70 -23.73
C LEU A 220 7.51 -14.09 -24.27
N LEU A 221 6.56 -14.19 -25.22
CA LEU A 221 6.26 -15.49 -25.86
C LEU A 221 7.49 -16.10 -26.56
N LEU A 222 8.34 -15.25 -27.14
CA LEU A 222 9.53 -15.67 -27.88
C LEU A 222 10.78 -15.78 -26.99
N ALA A 223 10.73 -15.22 -25.79
CA ALA A 223 11.87 -15.17 -24.88
C ALA A 223 12.20 -16.56 -24.30
N PRO A 224 13.48 -16.86 -24.08
CA PRO A 224 13.88 -18.03 -23.31
C PRO A 224 13.43 -17.89 -21.86
N ASN A 225 13.31 -19.03 -21.16
CA ASN A 225 13.02 -19.03 -19.73
C ASN A 225 14.18 -18.42 -18.94
N THR A 226 13.89 -17.81 -17.80
CA THR A 226 14.92 -17.24 -16.91
C THR A 226 15.91 -18.31 -16.47
N PRO A 227 17.21 -18.08 -16.60
CA PRO A 227 18.23 -19.06 -16.20
C PRO A 227 18.30 -19.19 -14.67
N GLU A 228 18.56 -20.39 -14.19
CA GLU A 228 18.68 -20.71 -12.76
C GLU A 228 20.04 -20.35 -12.16
N GLY A 229 20.06 -20.12 -10.87
CA GLY A 229 21.25 -19.96 -10.02
C GLY A 229 21.52 -18.52 -9.57
N PRO A 230 22.55 -18.32 -8.72
CA PRO A 230 22.87 -17.02 -8.15
C PRO A 230 23.25 -16.00 -9.22
N ARG A 231 22.67 -14.80 -9.11
CA ARG A 231 22.92 -13.64 -9.97
C ARG A 231 22.76 -12.35 -9.19
N ASP A 232 23.38 -11.30 -9.66
CA ASP A 232 23.03 -9.97 -9.18
C ASP A 232 21.65 -9.58 -9.72
N LEU A 233 20.82 -9.04 -8.86
CA LEU A 233 19.42 -8.76 -9.15
C LEU A 233 19.19 -7.25 -9.09
N LEU A 234 18.86 -6.64 -10.24
CA LEU A 234 18.40 -5.26 -10.32
C LEU A 234 16.86 -5.26 -10.28
N LEU A 235 16.29 -4.85 -9.15
CA LEU A 235 14.85 -4.66 -9.02
C LEU A 235 14.46 -3.23 -9.36
N MET A 236 13.53 -3.10 -10.32
CA MET A 236 12.91 -1.82 -10.63
C MET A 236 11.83 -1.47 -9.59
N PRO A 237 11.44 -0.20 -9.45
CA PRO A 237 10.50 0.27 -8.43
C PRO A 237 9.20 -0.52 -8.35
N GLU A 238 8.62 -0.95 -9.48
CA GLU A 238 7.39 -1.76 -9.52
C GLU A 238 7.51 -3.10 -8.78
N GLN A 239 8.69 -3.72 -8.78
CA GLN A 239 8.95 -4.94 -8.02
C GLN A 239 9.43 -4.62 -6.61
N MET A 240 10.19 -3.55 -6.42
CA MET A 240 10.60 -3.06 -5.11
C MET A 240 9.40 -2.77 -4.20
N MET A 241 8.30 -2.26 -4.76
CA MET A 241 7.05 -2.03 -4.05
C MET A 241 6.62 -3.28 -3.28
N LEU A 242 6.55 -4.46 -3.91
CA LEU A 242 6.18 -5.70 -3.22
C LEU A 242 7.29 -6.20 -2.28
N GLN A 243 8.54 -6.06 -2.66
CA GLN A 243 9.67 -6.47 -1.82
C GLN A 243 9.66 -5.71 -0.48
N ILE A 244 9.42 -4.40 -0.50
CA ILE A 244 9.25 -3.57 0.69
C ILE A 244 8.03 -4.02 1.49
N HIS A 245 6.89 -4.18 0.81
CA HIS A 245 5.61 -4.54 1.41
C HIS A 245 5.70 -5.80 2.27
N GLU A 246 6.22 -6.87 1.69
CA GLU A 246 6.20 -8.20 2.30
C GLU A 246 7.33 -8.41 3.30
N SER A 247 8.54 -7.90 2.99
CA SER A 247 9.74 -8.23 3.77
C SER A 247 10.27 -7.09 4.67
N ILE A 248 9.65 -5.91 4.65
CA ILE A 248 9.87 -4.83 5.62
C ILE A 248 8.55 -4.43 6.27
N GLY A 249 7.53 -4.13 5.46
CA GLY A 249 6.28 -3.57 5.93
C GLY A 249 5.58 -4.45 6.97
N HIS A 250 5.11 -5.61 6.56
CA HIS A 250 4.41 -6.53 7.45
C HIS A 250 5.23 -7.00 8.64
N PRO A 251 6.55 -7.33 8.52
CA PRO A 251 7.35 -7.69 9.70
C PRO A 251 7.46 -6.59 10.76
N LEU A 252 7.35 -5.33 10.38
CA LEU A 252 7.50 -4.21 11.32
C LEU A 252 6.19 -3.72 11.94
N GLU A 253 5.02 -4.28 11.57
CA GLU A 253 3.75 -3.95 12.22
C GLU A 253 3.78 -4.44 13.68
N LEU A 254 3.66 -3.49 14.62
CA LEU A 254 3.95 -3.74 16.03
C LEU A 254 2.93 -4.66 16.70
N ASP A 255 1.65 -4.54 16.35
CA ASP A 255 0.60 -5.47 16.82
C ASP A 255 0.88 -6.92 16.37
N ARG A 256 1.41 -7.11 15.15
CA ARG A 256 1.89 -8.42 14.67
C ARG A 256 3.04 -8.95 15.53
N ILE A 257 4.03 -8.10 15.85
CA ILE A 257 5.15 -8.46 16.73
C ILE A 257 4.66 -8.81 18.13
N LEU A 258 3.63 -8.11 18.62
CA LEU A 258 2.97 -8.38 19.90
C LEU A 258 2.08 -9.66 19.87
N GLY A 259 1.80 -10.20 18.70
CA GLY A 259 1.13 -11.48 18.52
C GLY A 259 -0.37 -11.40 18.21
N ASP A 260 -0.92 -10.23 17.92
CA ASP A 260 -2.36 -10.04 17.65
C ASP A 260 -2.80 -10.70 16.32
N GLU A 261 -1.87 -10.92 15.39
CA GLU A 261 -2.13 -11.50 14.06
C GLU A 261 -1.98 -13.04 13.99
N ARG A 262 -1.61 -13.71 15.06
CA ARG A 262 -1.21 -15.15 15.03
C ARG A 262 -2.27 -16.07 14.42
N ASN A 263 -3.52 -15.82 14.69
CA ASN A 263 -4.63 -16.66 14.21
C ASN A 263 -5.01 -16.36 12.75
N TYR A 264 -4.62 -15.21 12.22
CA TYR A 264 -5.05 -14.74 10.90
C TYR A 264 -3.91 -14.80 9.87
N ALA A 265 -2.79 -14.16 10.14
CA ALA A 265 -1.74 -13.93 9.15
C ALA A 265 -0.32 -14.13 9.71
N GLY A 266 -0.17 -14.93 10.77
CA GLY A 266 1.12 -15.34 11.31
C GLY A 266 1.76 -14.33 12.25
N THR A 267 3.09 -14.31 12.26
CA THR A 267 3.91 -13.54 13.19
C THR A 267 4.92 -12.66 12.43
N SER A 268 5.96 -12.23 13.11
CA SER A 268 7.13 -11.58 12.54
C SER A 268 8.40 -12.33 12.94
N PHE A 269 9.42 -12.29 12.08
CA PHE A 269 10.77 -12.70 12.44
C PHE A 269 11.49 -11.63 13.29
N ILE A 270 10.95 -10.41 13.33
CA ILE A 270 11.43 -9.30 14.19
C ILE A 270 10.76 -9.39 15.55
N ARG A 271 11.52 -9.08 16.60
CA ARG A 271 11.10 -9.07 17.99
C ARG A 271 11.24 -7.68 18.59
N GLN A 272 10.61 -7.43 19.75
CA GLN A 272 10.69 -6.15 20.43
C GLN A 272 12.11 -5.75 20.81
N GLU A 273 12.94 -6.72 21.22
CA GLU A 273 14.35 -6.51 21.58
C GLU A 273 15.27 -6.18 20.41
N ASP A 274 14.82 -6.36 19.15
CA ASP A 274 15.66 -6.10 17.96
C ASP A 274 15.79 -4.58 17.66
N PHE A 275 14.85 -3.76 18.11
CA PHE A 275 14.87 -2.33 17.83
C PHE A 275 16.04 -1.63 18.51
N GLY A 276 16.79 -0.83 17.72
CA GLY A 276 18.02 -0.15 18.12
C GLY A 276 19.29 -1.00 18.05
N HIS A 277 19.19 -2.30 17.73
CA HIS A 277 20.35 -3.22 17.74
C HIS A 277 20.48 -4.08 16.48
N TYR A 278 19.36 -4.42 15.84
CA TYR A 278 19.36 -5.35 14.74
C TYR A 278 19.77 -4.70 13.42
N GLN A 279 20.84 -5.23 12.80
CA GLN A 279 21.23 -4.85 11.44
C GLN A 279 20.32 -5.56 10.43
N TYR A 280 19.29 -4.86 10.00
CA TYR A 280 18.26 -5.36 9.09
C TYR A 280 18.78 -5.55 7.67
N GLY A 281 19.53 -4.57 7.18
CA GLY A 281 20.06 -4.54 5.82
C GLY A 281 21.51 -4.06 5.77
N SER A 282 22.03 -3.87 4.56
CA SER A 282 23.32 -3.23 4.34
C SER A 282 23.30 -1.76 4.78
N ALA A 283 24.46 -1.13 4.90
CA ALA A 283 24.57 0.29 5.26
C ALA A 283 23.93 1.25 4.25
N LEU A 284 23.56 0.76 3.06
CA LEU A 284 22.85 1.53 2.04
C LEU A 284 21.34 1.60 2.29
N LEU A 285 20.80 0.72 3.15
CA LEU A 285 19.36 0.64 3.38
C LEU A 285 18.91 1.76 4.33
N ASN A 286 18.12 2.70 3.81
CA ASN A 286 17.39 3.70 4.57
C ASN A 286 15.91 3.60 4.21
N VAL A 287 15.06 3.43 5.23
CA VAL A 287 13.61 3.25 5.05
C VAL A 287 12.87 4.25 5.91
N SER A 288 11.97 5.00 5.30
CA SER A 288 11.11 5.95 6.01
C SER A 288 9.63 5.54 5.96
N PHE A 289 8.93 5.85 7.04
CA PHE A 289 7.51 6.15 7.02
C PHE A 289 7.37 7.61 6.61
N ASP A 290 6.74 7.91 5.47
CA ASP A 290 6.61 9.28 4.97
C ASP A 290 5.21 9.59 4.46
N PRO A 291 4.31 10.08 5.32
CA PRO A 291 2.97 10.51 4.91
C PRO A 291 2.96 11.84 4.13
N GLY A 292 4.13 12.46 3.94
CA GLY A 292 4.27 13.80 3.35
C GLY A 292 4.49 13.82 1.84
N ILE A 293 4.63 12.67 1.16
CA ILE A 293 4.69 12.60 -0.31
C ILE A 293 3.25 12.67 -0.85
N PRO A 294 2.81 13.79 -1.45
CA PRO A 294 1.38 14.04 -1.68
C PRO A 294 0.71 13.04 -2.61
N GLU A 295 1.48 12.49 -3.55
CA GLU A 295 0.97 11.56 -4.57
C GLU A 295 0.81 10.12 -4.07
N GLU A 296 1.45 9.76 -2.96
CA GLU A 296 1.39 8.38 -2.46
C GLU A 296 0.00 7.99 -1.94
N LEU A 297 -0.32 6.70 -2.08
CA LEU A 297 -1.64 6.17 -1.75
C LEU A 297 -2.01 6.24 -0.26
N ALA A 298 -1.04 6.37 0.62
CA ALA A 298 -1.28 6.46 2.06
C ALA A 298 -0.69 7.73 2.68
N SER A 299 -0.73 8.84 1.95
CA SER A 299 -0.46 10.16 2.51
C SER A 299 -1.70 10.70 3.20
N TYR A 300 -1.52 11.21 4.40
CA TYR A 300 -2.56 11.79 5.27
C TYR A 300 -1.93 12.67 6.35
N GLY A 301 -2.73 13.55 6.93
CA GLY A 301 -2.29 14.41 8.03
C GLY A 301 -2.36 13.72 9.40
N HIS A 302 -3.33 12.82 9.58
CA HIS A 302 -3.59 12.10 10.83
C HIS A 302 -4.04 10.68 10.52
N ASP A 303 -3.66 9.73 11.37
CA ASP A 303 -4.19 8.38 11.31
C ASP A 303 -5.64 8.29 11.83
N ASP A 304 -6.24 7.11 11.81
CA ASP A 304 -7.66 6.93 12.13
C ASP A 304 -7.97 7.01 13.65
N ASP A 305 -6.93 7.05 14.50
CA ASP A 305 -7.02 7.36 15.93
C ASP A 305 -6.72 8.85 16.22
N GLY A 306 -6.44 9.63 15.18
CA GLY A 306 -6.20 11.06 15.26
C GLY A 306 -4.76 11.45 15.60
N SER A 307 -3.80 10.53 15.58
CA SER A 307 -2.38 10.84 15.77
C SER A 307 -1.82 11.57 14.56
N ALA A 308 -1.07 12.65 14.78
CA ALA A 308 -0.46 13.43 13.71
C ALA A 308 0.66 12.62 13.01
N ALA A 309 0.60 12.59 11.68
CA ALA A 309 1.54 11.86 10.86
C ALA A 309 2.71 12.73 10.43
N GLN A 310 3.92 12.19 10.51
CA GLN A 310 5.14 12.91 10.11
C GLN A 310 6.21 11.94 9.61
N LYS A 311 7.08 12.40 8.70
CA LYS A 311 8.21 11.61 8.21
C LYS A 311 9.06 11.10 9.37
N THR A 312 9.35 9.81 9.38
CA THR A 312 10.12 9.15 10.43
C THR A 312 10.94 8.00 9.84
N LEU A 313 12.24 7.96 10.12
CA LEU A 313 13.08 6.83 9.74
C LEU A 313 12.75 5.60 10.58
N LEU A 314 12.53 4.47 9.92
CA LEU A 314 12.32 3.15 10.52
C LEU A 314 13.59 2.33 10.50
N ILE A 315 14.37 2.45 9.42
CA ILE A 315 15.69 1.85 9.24
C ILE A 315 16.63 2.95 8.76
N GLU A 316 17.78 3.09 9.40
CA GLU A 316 18.83 4.03 9.01
C GLU A 316 20.17 3.32 8.88
N LYS A 317 20.81 3.43 7.72
CA LYS A 317 22.07 2.72 7.42
C LYS A 317 22.01 1.23 7.77
N GLY A 318 20.87 0.62 7.49
CA GLY A 318 20.58 -0.77 7.77
C GLY A 318 20.22 -1.10 9.21
N LEU A 319 20.36 -0.19 10.16
CA LEU A 319 19.98 -0.40 11.56
C LEU A 319 18.48 -0.20 11.75
N LEU A 320 17.81 -1.19 12.33
CA LEU A 320 16.38 -1.14 12.66
C LEU A 320 16.14 -0.22 13.87
N LEU A 321 15.39 0.88 13.68
CA LEU A 321 15.17 1.89 14.72
C LEU A 321 13.79 1.81 15.35
N ARG A 322 12.72 1.64 14.54
CA ARG A 322 11.34 1.79 14.98
C ARG A 322 10.41 0.80 14.31
N PRO A 323 9.36 0.32 15.00
CA PRO A 323 8.27 -0.42 14.40
C PRO A 323 7.23 0.51 13.73
N LEU A 324 6.35 -0.10 12.95
CA LEU A 324 5.08 0.46 12.52
C LEU A 324 4.06 0.19 13.64
N GLY A 325 3.95 1.11 14.59
CA GLY A 325 3.08 0.95 15.76
C GLY A 325 2.35 2.23 16.08
N GLY A 326 1.01 2.20 16.04
CA GLY A 326 0.12 3.27 16.48
C GLY A 326 0.15 3.46 18.00
N ALA A 327 -0.57 4.46 18.49
CA ALA A 327 -0.50 4.90 19.90
C ALA A 327 -0.77 3.78 20.91
N LEU A 328 -1.72 2.88 20.64
CA LEU A 328 -2.03 1.76 21.52
C LEU A 328 -0.88 0.74 21.58
N SER A 329 -0.33 0.36 20.44
CA SER A 329 0.79 -0.59 20.39
C SER A 329 2.07 -0.02 20.98
N GLN A 330 2.32 1.30 20.81
CA GLN A 330 3.41 2.00 21.47
C GLN A 330 3.28 1.93 22.99
N GLN A 331 2.08 2.14 23.53
CA GLN A 331 1.85 2.05 24.97
C GLN A 331 2.05 0.61 25.49
N ARG A 332 1.58 -0.39 24.76
CA ARG A 332 1.71 -1.81 25.14
C ARG A 332 3.17 -2.27 25.17
N SER A 333 3.97 -1.81 24.25
CA SER A 333 5.37 -2.25 24.08
C SER A 333 6.39 -1.36 24.76
N GLY A 334 6.08 -0.09 25.00
CA GLY A 334 7.04 0.94 25.41
C GLY A 334 7.98 1.40 24.29
N LEU A 335 7.79 0.92 23.05
CA LEU A 335 8.60 1.32 21.88
C LEU A 335 7.99 2.55 21.20
N PRO A 336 8.81 3.51 20.72
CA PRO A 336 8.33 4.60 19.91
C PRO A 336 7.96 4.10 18.50
N GLY A 337 6.74 4.36 18.06
CA GLY A 337 6.25 3.99 16.73
C GLY A 337 6.00 5.20 15.85
N VAL A 338 4.95 5.11 15.02
CA VAL A 338 4.51 6.14 14.07
C VAL A 338 2.97 6.24 14.06
N ALA A 339 2.41 7.26 13.42
CA ALA A 339 0.96 7.41 13.28
C ALA A 339 0.44 6.51 12.15
N ASN A 340 0.15 5.25 12.46
CA ASN A 340 -0.25 4.23 11.48
C ASN A 340 -1.43 3.36 11.92
N SER A 341 -2.22 3.81 12.90
CA SER A 341 -3.52 3.20 13.23
C SER A 341 -4.51 3.46 12.11
N ARG A 342 -4.87 2.44 11.33
CA ARG A 342 -5.69 2.61 10.13
C ARG A 342 -6.80 1.58 10.03
N ALA A 343 -7.94 1.98 9.47
CA ALA A 343 -9.09 1.15 9.21
C ALA A 343 -9.55 1.27 7.76
N CYS A 344 -10.11 0.19 7.20
CA CYS A 344 -10.57 0.20 5.82
C CYS A 344 -11.87 1.01 5.61
N SER A 345 -12.71 1.17 6.63
CA SER A 345 -13.98 1.88 6.56
C SER A 345 -14.51 2.25 7.95
N TRP A 346 -15.68 2.90 7.98
CA TRP A 346 -16.35 3.37 9.20
C TRP A 346 -16.69 2.27 10.20
N ASN A 347 -16.87 1.03 9.76
CA ASN A 347 -17.33 -0.09 10.57
C ASN A 347 -16.21 -1.04 11.04
N ARG A 348 -14.96 -0.59 10.97
CA ARG A 348 -13.78 -1.33 11.44
C ARG A 348 -12.97 -0.49 12.41
N ALA A 349 -12.54 -1.10 13.49
CA ALA A 349 -11.58 -0.47 14.40
C ALA A 349 -10.22 -0.29 13.71
N PRO A 350 -9.51 0.81 13.96
CA PRO A 350 -8.14 0.96 13.52
C PRO A 350 -7.23 -0.10 14.14
N ILE A 351 -6.28 -0.58 13.36
CA ILE A 351 -5.19 -1.47 13.79
C ILE A 351 -3.88 -0.98 13.19
N ASP A 352 -2.74 -1.47 13.66
CA ASP A 352 -1.46 -1.09 13.07
C ASP A 352 -1.39 -1.54 11.62
N ARG A 353 -1.08 -0.62 10.71
CA ARG A 353 -1.01 -0.87 9.27
C ARG A 353 0.19 -0.15 8.67
N MET A 354 0.72 -0.71 7.61
CA MET A 354 1.56 0.09 6.73
C MET A 354 0.81 1.33 6.24
N ALA A 355 1.57 2.39 6.00
CA ALA A 355 1.13 3.57 5.24
C ALA A 355 2.08 3.76 4.06
N ASN A 356 2.72 4.92 3.91
CA ASN A 356 3.83 5.08 2.97
C ASN A 356 5.11 4.58 3.62
N LEU A 357 5.71 3.59 3.02
CA LEU A 357 6.94 2.96 3.48
C LEU A 357 7.93 2.93 2.33
N ASN A 358 8.94 3.79 2.38
CA ASN A 358 9.74 4.17 1.24
C ASN A 358 11.22 3.85 1.44
N ILE A 359 11.90 3.42 0.36
CA ILE A 359 13.36 3.39 0.32
C ILE A 359 13.84 4.79 -0.06
N GLU A 360 14.71 5.39 0.76
CA GLU A 360 15.32 6.67 0.44
C GLU A 360 16.29 6.52 -0.75
N PRO A 361 16.28 7.46 -1.71
CA PRO A 361 17.19 7.42 -2.87
C PRO A 361 18.67 7.39 -2.48
N GLY A 362 19.46 6.68 -3.27
CA GLY A 362 20.92 6.69 -3.24
C GLY A 362 21.52 7.73 -4.19
N ASP A 363 22.64 7.37 -4.82
CA ASP A 363 23.45 8.30 -5.61
C ASP A 363 23.77 7.80 -7.03
N GLN A 364 23.27 6.62 -7.43
CA GLN A 364 23.61 6.03 -8.72
C GLN A 364 22.46 6.16 -9.72
N ARG A 365 22.78 6.59 -10.94
CA ARG A 365 21.84 6.56 -12.07
C ARG A 365 21.61 5.13 -12.54
N LEU A 366 20.50 4.88 -13.23
CA LEU A 366 20.18 3.54 -13.74
C LEU A 366 21.29 2.92 -14.59
N GLU A 367 21.93 3.73 -15.45
CA GLU A 367 23.04 3.27 -16.30
C GLU A 367 24.26 2.84 -15.46
N GLN A 368 24.50 3.48 -14.32
CA GLN A 368 25.59 3.12 -13.40
C GLN A 368 25.27 1.83 -12.64
N LEU A 369 24.00 1.65 -12.23
CA LEU A 369 23.55 0.39 -11.62
C LEU A 369 23.74 -0.78 -12.57
N VAL A 370 23.34 -0.63 -13.84
CA VAL A 370 23.53 -1.66 -14.88
C VAL A 370 25.02 -1.91 -15.14
N ALA A 371 25.82 -0.85 -15.31
CA ALA A 371 27.25 -0.93 -15.59
C ALA A 371 28.05 -1.63 -14.47
N GLY A 372 27.55 -1.59 -13.22
CA GLY A 372 28.14 -2.24 -12.05
C GLY A 372 27.90 -3.75 -11.98
N ILE A 373 27.08 -4.33 -12.86
CA ILE A 373 26.68 -5.74 -12.82
C ILE A 373 27.40 -6.54 -13.91
N GLU A 374 28.27 -7.48 -13.53
CA GLU A 374 28.95 -8.37 -14.46
C GLU A 374 28.01 -9.45 -15.01
N ARG A 375 27.23 -10.09 -14.14
CA ARG A 375 26.26 -11.15 -14.47
C ARG A 375 25.02 -11.03 -13.61
N GLY A 376 23.96 -10.51 -14.19
CA GLY A 376 22.74 -10.22 -13.45
C GLY A 376 21.46 -10.32 -14.27
N ILE A 377 20.39 -9.88 -13.65
CA ILE A 377 19.07 -9.78 -14.26
C ILE A 377 18.33 -8.57 -13.70
N LEU A 378 17.76 -7.75 -14.58
CA LEU A 378 16.77 -6.74 -14.25
C LEU A 378 15.39 -7.42 -14.18
N MET A 379 14.63 -7.18 -13.11
CA MET A 379 13.25 -7.64 -12.99
C MET A 379 12.32 -6.48 -12.64
N THR A 380 11.12 -6.51 -13.25
CA THR A 380 10.09 -5.51 -13.00
C THR A 380 8.69 -6.11 -13.06
N THR A 381 7.73 -5.43 -12.44
CA THR A 381 6.30 -5.72 -12.37
C THR A 381 6.00 -7.05 -11.70
N ASN A 382 5.43 -6.98 -10.50
CA ASN A 382 5.07 -8.19 -9.75
C ASN A 382 4.00 -9.01 -10.47
N ARG A 383 4.20 -10.33 -10.49
CA ARG A 383 3.22 -11.31 -11.00
C ARG A 383 2.68 -12.22 -9.90
N SER A 384 3.54 -12.63 -8.99
CA SER A 384 3.17 -13.58 -7.93
C SER A 384 4.09 -13.44 -6.73
N TRP A 385 3.58 -13.83 -5.57
CA TRP A 385 4.38 -13.84 -4.34
C TRP A 385 3.94 -14.96 -3.41
N SER A 386 4.89 -15.44 -2.63
CA SER A 386 4.69 -16.34 -1.51
C SER A 386 5.68 -15.97 -0.42
N ILE A 387 5.22 -15.94 0.82
CA ILE A 387 6.04 -15.64 1.97
C ILE A 387 5.52 -16.43 3.17
N ASP A 388 6.40 -16.85 4.08
CA ASP A 388 6.02 -17.60 5.26
C ASP A 388 5.32 -16.74 6.32
N ASP A 389 4.70 -17.38 7.31
CA ASP A 389 3.95 -16.72 8.37
C ASP A 389 4.81 -15.76 9.21
N ALA A 390 6.12 -16.03 9.33
CA ALA A 390 7.07 -15.16 10.01
C ALA A 390 7.56 -13.99 9.14
N ARG A 391 7.15 -13.93 7.86
CA ARG A 391 7.60 -12.91 6.89
C ARG A 391 9.10 -12.95 6.59
N ASN A 392 9.71 -14.11 6.73
CA ASN A 392 11.15 -14.30 6.61
C ASN A 392 11.58 -15.02 5.33
N LYS A 393 10.86 -16.08 4.92
CA LYS A 393 11.18 -16.85 3.71
C LYS A 393 10.23 -16.48 2.59
N PHE A 394 10.75 -16.00 1.48
CA PHE A 394 9.94 -15.56 0.37
C PHE A 394 10.37 -16.12 -0.99
N GLN A 395 9.41 -16.14 -1.90
CA GLN A 395 9.59 -16.39 -3.33
C GLN A 395 8.67 -15.45 -4.10
N PHE A 396 9.23 -14.64 -4.99
CA PHE A 396 8.50 -13.66 -5.78
C PHE A 396 8.75 -13.88 -7.27
N GLY A 397 7.70 -13.67 -8.08
CA GLY A 397 7.76 -13.72 -9.53
C GLY A 397 7.41 -12.38 -10.15
N CYS A 398 8.08 -12.07 -11.25
CA CYS A 398 7.85 -10.86 -12.03
C CYS A 398 7.28 -11.18 -13.41
N GLU A 399 6.68 -10.19 -14.06
CA GLU A 399 6.20 -10.30 -15.43
C GLU A 399 7.35 -10.24 -16.44
N TRP A 400 8.38 -9.43 -16.15
CA TRP A 400 9.46 -9.12 -17.09
C TRP A 400 10.84 -9.32 -16.47
N GLY A 401 11.73 -9.96 -17.21
CA GLY A 401 13.14 -10.06 -16.90
C GLY A 401 14.01 -9.67 -18.10
N GLN A 402 15.16 -9.07 -17.85
CA GLN A 402 16.15 -8.78 -18.86
C GLN A 402 17.54 -9.08 -18.34
N LEU A 403 18.32 -9.87 -19.07
CA LEU A 403 19.68 -10.24 -18.67
C LEU A 403 20.59 -9.03 -18.67
N ILE A 404 21.55 -9.03 -17.73
CA ILE A 404 22.66 -8.06 -17.68
C ILE A 404 23.95 -8.88 -17.74
N GLU A 405 24.81 -8.54 -18.73
CA GLU A 405 26.11 -9.18 -18.91
C GLU A 405 27.16 -8.12 -19.20
N ASN A 406 28.24 -8.12 -18.42
CA ASN A 406 29.34 -7.16 -18.53
C ASN A 406 28.88 -5.70 -18.56
N GLY A 407 27.93 -5.35 -17.67
CA GLY A 407 27.43 -3.98 -17.55
C GLY A 407 26.44 -3.53 -18.63
N GLU A 408 25.89 -4.44 -19.43
CA GLU A 408 24.98 -4.11 -20.53
C GLU A 408 23.70 -4.95 -20.44
N LEU A 409 22.54 -4.31 -20.72
CA LEU A 409 21.27 -5.01 -20.91
C LEU A 409 21.33 -5.88 -22.16
N LYS A 410 20.91 -7.13 -22.03
CA LYS A 410 20.89 -8.13 -23.11
C LYS A 410 19.46 -8.59 -23.41
N GLY A 411 19.29 -9.85 -23.78
CA GLY A 411 18.01 -10.41 -24.18
C GLY A 411 16.98 -10.45 -23.04
N VAL A 412 15.71 -10.34 -23.44
CA VAL A 412 14.56 -10.54 -22.55
C VAL A 412 14.43 -12.00 -22.17
N VAL A 413 14.01 -12.27 -20.94
CA VAL A 413 13.69 -13.62 -20.44
C VAL A 413 12.30 -13.61 -19.82
N LYS A 414 11.60 -14.75 -19.93
CA LYS A 414 10.26 -14.94 -19.37
C LYS A 414 10.27 -15.66 -18.03
N ASN A 415 9.15 -15.56 -17.30
CA ASN A 415 8.92 -16.22 -16.02
C ASN A 415 10.02 -15.94 -14.97
N PRO A 416 10.49 -14.70 -14.82
CA PRO A 416 11.55 -14.40 -13.87
C PRO A 416 11.04 -14.51 -12.43
N ASN A 417 11.72 -15.33 -11.63
CA ASN A 417 11.46 -15.51 -10.21
C ASN A 417 12.74 -15.37 -9.41
N TYR A 418 12.61 -15.00 -8.15
CA TYR A 418 13.70 -15.02 -7.18
C TYR A 418 13.19 -15.35 -5.79
N ARG A 419 14.08 -15.85 -4.94
CA ARG A 419 13.74 -16.26 -3.58
C ARG A 419 14.86 -15.93 -2.60
N GLY A 420 14.50 -15.83 -1.33
CA GLY A 420 15.47 -15.51 -0.29
C GLY A 420 14.94 -15.59 1.13
N ILE A 421 15.81 -15.22 2.03
CA ILE A 421 15.52 -14.96 3.44
C ILE A 421 15.57 -13.44 3.64
N SER A 422 14.51 -12.82 4.16
CA SER A 422 14.36 -11.36 4.24
C SER A 422 15.60 -10.64 4.78
N ALA A 423 16.11 -11.08 5.92
CA ALA A 423 17.30 -10.48 6.52
C ALA A 423 18.55 -10.60 5.64
N SER A 424 18.82 -11.77 5.07
CA SER A 424 19.98 -11.98 4.21
C SER A 424 19.85 -11.21 2.90
N PHE A 425 18.64 -11.15 2.36
CA PHE A 425 18.33 -10.39 1.14
C PHE A 425 18.62 -8.90 1.32
N TRP A 426 18.11 -8.26 2.37
CA TRP A 426 18.36 -6.84 2.59
C TRP A 426 19.83 -6.52 2.93
N ARG A 427 20.57 -7.47 3.51
CA ARG A 427 22.01 -7.34 3.73
C ARG A 427 22.83 -7.47 2.45
N SER A 428 22.27 -8.09 1.39
CA SER A 428 22.91 -8.16 0.07
C SER A 428 22.65 -6.93 -0.80
N LEU A 429 21.93 -5.89 -0.31
CA LEU A 429 21.74 -4.63 -1.03
C LEU A 429 23.10 -3.98 -1.30
N ALA A 430 23.48 -3.93 -2.59
CA ALA A 430 24.80 -3.53 -3.05
C ALA A 430 24.83 -2.12 -3.67
N ALA A 431 23.69 -1.67 -4.25
CA ALA A 431 23.57 -0.32 -4.77
C ALA A 431 22.11 0.15 -4.73
N VAL A 432 21.92 1.47 -4.63
CA VAL A 432 20.63 2.14 -4.59
C VAL A 432 20.63 3.26 -5.62
N GLY A 433 19.61 3.29 -6.44
CA GLY A 433 19.43 4.31 -7.47
C GLY A 433 19.19 5.70 -6.89
N ASP A 434 19.51 6.71 -7.66
CA ASP A 434 19.28 8.11 -7.30
C ASP A 434 17.81 8.53 -7.52
N ALA A 435 17.52 9.80 -7.29
CA ALA A 435 16.19 10.36 -7.46
C ALA A 435 15.62 10.24 -8.89
N SER A 436 16.45 10.01 -9.91
CA SER A 436 15.97 9.81 -11.29
C SER A 436 15.33 8.45 -11.51
N THR A 437 15.60 7.49 -10.63
CA THR A 437 15.00 6.14 -10.64
C THR A 437 13.89 5.98 -9.62
N PHE A 438 13.57 7.02 -8.83
CA PHE A 438 12.59 6.98 -7.77
C PHE A 438 11.17 7.10 -8.32
N GLU A 439 10.34 6.13 -8.06
CA GLU A 439 8.94 6.12 -8.48
C GLU A 439 7.99 6.00 -7.28
N VAL A 440 6.89 6.77 -7.36
CA VAL A 440 5.81 6.73 -6.36
C VAL A 440 4.79 5.68 -6.77
N LEU A 441 4.83 4.56 -6.06
CA LEU A 441 3.99 3.39 -6.29
C LEU A 441 3.27 2.95 -5.01
N GLY A 442 2.43 1.93 -5.10
CA GLY A 442 1.72 1.37 -3.96
C GLY A 442 0.66 0.38 -4.39
N THR A 443 -0.06 -0.18 -3.42
CA THR A 443 -1.18 -1.08 -3.68
C THR A 443 -2.43 -0.65 -2.92
N PRO A 444 -3.63 -0.70 -3.54
CA PRO A 444 -4.89 -0.46 -2.85
C PRO A 444 -5.39 -1.67 -2.03
N PHE A 445 -4.68 -2.80 -2.05
CA PHE A 445 -5.16 -4.09 -1.56
C PHE A 445 -4.26 -4.73 -0.51
N CYS A 446 -3.81 -4.00 0.50
CA CYS A 446 -3.10 -4.60 1.63
C CYS A 446 -4.09 -5.19 2.63
N GLY A 447 -4.11 -6.52 2.74
CA GLY A 447 -4.97 -7.27 3.67
C GLY A 447 -4.32 -7.52 5.02
N LYS A 448 -5.08 -7.43 6.10
CA LYS A 448 -4.68 -7.79 7.47
C LYS A 448 -5.93 -8.04 8.33
N GLY A 449 -5.83 -8.75 9.40
CA GLY A 449 -6.86 -9.03 10.41
C GLY A 449 -6.39 -8.66 11.81
N GLU A 450 -7.09 -8.97 12.83
CA GLU A 450 -8.50 -9.35 12.96
C GLU A 450 -9.35 -8.20 13.48
N PRO A 451 -10.50 -7.92 12.90
CA PRO A 451 -11.12 -8.55 11.74
C PRO A 451 -10.49 -8.14 10.43
N ASN A 452 -10.69 -8.97 9.37
CA ASN A 452 -10.09 -8.72 8.05
C ASN A 452 -10.43 -7.33 7.50
N GLN A 453 -9.39 -6.62 7.09
CA GLN A 453 -9.44 -5.26 6.55
C GLN A 453 -8.49 -5.14 5.37
N VAL A 454 -8.88 -4.34 4.37
CA VAL A 454 -8.05 -4.01 3.21
C VAL A 454 -7.84 -2.50 3.16
N VAL A 455 -6.59 -2.05 3.18
CA VAL A 455 -6.24 -0.63 3.08
C VAL A 455 -5.27 -0.36 1.93
N ARG A 456 -5.19 0.90 1.52
CA ARG A 456 -4.19 1.40 0.58
C ARG A 456 -2.87 1.63 1.29
N VAL A 457 -1.77 1.32 0.62
CA VAL A 457 -0.40 1.57 1.12
C VAL A 457 0.46 2.12 -0.01
N GLY A 458 1.39 3.00 0.32
CA GLY A 458 2.39 3.56 -0.58
C GLY A 458 3.76 2.92 -0.36
N HIS A 459 4.52 2.72 -1.45
CA HIS A 459 5.87 2.17 -1.40
C HIS A 459 6.71 2.80 -2.51
N ALA A 460 7.10 4.04 -2.32
CA ALA A 460 8.00 4.68 -3.25
C ALA A 460 9.43 4.13 -3.08
N SER A 461 10.10 3.92 -4.19
CA SER A 461 11.44 3.34 -4.19
C SER A 461 12.23 3.76 -5.41
N PRO A 462 13.56 3.93 -5.30
CA PRO A 462 14.46 3.86 -6.43
C PRO A 462 14.68 2.42 -6.88
N ALA A 463 15.33 2.23 -8.03
CA ALA A 463 15.85 0.93 -8.45
C ALA A 463 16.96 0.47 -7.49
N CYS A 464 17.01 -0.83 -7.17
CA CYS A 464 17.94 -1.38 -6.20
C CYS A 464 18.66 -2.63 -6.73
N VAL A 465 19.98 -2.75 -6.46
CA VAL A 465 20.78 -3.92 -6.80
C VAL A 465 21.06 -4.77 -5.58
N PHE A 466 20.78 -6.07 -5.68
CA PHE A 466 21.07 -7.07 -4.67
C PHE A 466 22.06 -8.12 -5.21
N SER A 467 23.10 -8.42 -4.44
CA SER A 467 24.14 -9.35 -4.89
C SER A 467 23.77 -10.81 -4.65
N GLN A 468 24.08 -11.65 -5.62
CA GLN A 468 24.04 -13.12 -5.50
C GLN A 468 22.71 -13.69 -5.01
N VAL A 469 21.62 -13.18 -5.58
CA VAL A 469 20.26 -13.66 -5.29
C VAL A 469 19.97 -14.94 -6.09
N ASP A 470 19.31 -15.91 -5.47
CA ASP A 470 18.86 -17.14 -6.12
C ASP A 470 17.68 -16.84 -7.05
N VAL A 471 17.93 -16.87 -8.36
CA VAL A 471 16.93 -16.63 -9.42
C VAL A 471 16.62 -17.93 -10.16
N PHE A 472 15.41 -18.03 -10.72
CA PHE A 472 14.98 -19.20 -11.48
C PHE A 472 13.82 -18.86 -12.42
N GLY A 473 13.64 -19.67 -13.46
CA GLY A 473 12.46 -19.64 -14.32
C GLY A 473 11.29 -20.38 -13.69
N GLY A 474 10.07 -19.99 -14.02
CA GLY A 474 8.90 -20.81 -13.72
C GLY A 474 8.95 -22.14 -14.50
N ALA A 475 8.13 -23.13 -14.07
CA ALA A 475 7.93 -24.35 -14.85
C ALA A 475 7.40 -23.97 -16.25
N ALA A 476 8.03 -24.53 -17.26
CA ALA A 476 7.63 -24.36 -18.66
C ALA A 476 6.31 -25.08 -18.96
#